data_2482770c18694aa2054979205d043d1d
#
_entry.id   2482770c18694aa2054979205d043d1d
#
_cell.length_a   1.000
_cell.length_b   1.000
_cell.length_c   1.000
_cell.angle_alpha   90.00
_cell.angle_beta   90.00
_cell.angle_gamma   90.00
#
_symmetry.space_group_name_H-M   'P 1'
#
loop_
_entity.id
_entity.type
_entity.pdbx_description
1 polymer ?
#
loop_
_entity_poly.entity_id
_entity_poly.type
_entity_poly.pdbx_seq_one_letter_code
_entity_poly.pdbx_strand_id
1 'polypeptide(L)'
;MTPHRVPLLLTSVTAAALLAFASLAAASAHPAQPRPQTPAPADPLTLVGRIDDLSGPVTLLPAGESQWVYAELNRPVTTGDQLWNDKGASSEMYIGSTSVRLAPSSALSILNLDESAAQLKLSLGTLMVHAAQYSVINPEVDTPNAALALENPGNYRIDVAPNGASTTVTVLKGRVTAYADGGQMEIGEDRQITFMGTNLQTTGSHVAKADNTFVTWISQRDFAEAQSPTARIVSREMPGYLDLDANGTWRQTDEYGTVWTPSHVAADWAPYKKGHWIWQAPWGWTWIDDAPWGFAPYHYGRWTYIDNGWSWVPGKRIDRDDTPAYAPALVGFAGDADNDFDLGVDPDFDATNPTNTPRAAWFPLAPSEAWRPAWARWSPGYFQRVNALALSSRRLLVTQVRNTYINYAVPNGLTVVPAQVFLLGQPTARHTQHVDPRQWRNARLDVGAPRLAPVGQSFAGTLHGAPYQPPAQALAHPVIAIHNPVVPAAFQDQLARQFAQRGSVPGIGAPVVRVDTPPSLATRP
;
A
#
# COMPACT_ATOMS: atom_id res chain seq x y z
N MET A 1 -83.84 -30.43 -37.95
CA MET A 1 -84.92 -29.70 -38.67
C MET A 1 -84.32 -28.42 -39.17
N THR A 2 -84.23 -28.37 -40.47
CA THR A 2 -83.86 -27.27 -41.38
C THR A 2 -84.84 -26.13 -41.37
N PRO A 3 -84.66 -25.11 -42.16
CA PRO A 3 -83.80 -23.93 -42.21
C PRO A 3 -84.62 -22.65 -42.39
N HIS A 4 -84.00 -21.49 -42.45
CA HIS A 4 -84.45 -20.54 -43.48
C HIS A 4 -83.43 -19.41 -43.71
N ARG A 5 -83.33 -19.17 -45.02
CA ARG A 5 -82.39 -18.25 -45.70
C ARG A 5 -83.02 -16.85 -45.89
N VAL A 6 -82.10 -15.83 -45.93
CA VAL A 6 -81.92 -14.76 -46.99
C VAL A 6 -83.00 -13.64 -47.05
N PRO A 7 -82.73 -12.41 -47.59
CA PRO A 7 -81.57 -11.87 -48.31
C PRO A 7 -81.19 -10.38 -48.04
N LEU A 8 -80.05 -10.06 -48.64
CA LEU A 8 -79.53 -8.78 -49.16
C LEU A 8 -80.51 -7.60 -49.34
N LEU A 9 -79.98 -6.42 -49.04
CA LEU A 9 -80.14 -5.22 -49.83
C LEU A 9 -78.94 -4.31 -49.79
N LEU A 10 -78.35 -4.05 -50.98
CA LEU A 10 -77.35 -3.04 -51.28
C LEU A 10 -77.94 -1.64 -51.14
N THR A 11 -77.23 -0.68 -50.56
CA THR A 11 -77.32 0.73 -50.99
C THR A 11 -75.94 1.35 -50.94
N SER A 12 -75.46 1.69 -52.12
CA SER A 12 -74.28 2.50 -52.40
C SER A 12 -74.52 3.97 -52.02
N VAL A 13 -73.60 4.56 -51.29
CA VAL A 13 -73.46 6.02 -51.22
C VAL A 13 -71.96 6.36 -51.38
N THR A 14 -71.70 7.00 -52.51
CA THR A 14 -70.47 7.69 -52.86
C THR A 14 -70.24 8.89 -51.95
N ALA A 15 -69.04 9.00 -51.32
CA ALA A 15 -68.57 10.25 -50.76
C ALA A 15 -67.06 10.39 -50.94
N ALA A 16 -66.69 11.55 -51.38
CA ALA A 16 -65.48 12.06 -51.97
C ALA A 16 -64.20 11.83 -51.14
N ALA A 17 -63.10 11.55 -51.86
CA ALA A 17 -61.74 11.54 -51.41
C ALA A 17 -61.26 12.94 -51.04
N LEU A 18 -60.79 13.12 -49.81
CA LEU A 18 -59.86 14.19 -49.39
C LEU A 18 -58.53 13.55 -49.06
N LEU A 19 -57.59 13.64 -49.99
CA LEU A 19 -56.19 13.30 -49.82
C LEU A 19 -55.51 14.35 -48.93
N ALA A 20 -55.31 14.05 -47.67
CA ALA A 20 -54.36 14.77 -46.79
C ALA A 20 -53.00 14.07 -46.86
N PHE A 21 -52.06 14.71 -47.53
CA PHE A 21 -50.64 14.32 -47.49
C PHE A 21 -50.09 14.57 -46.07
N ALA A 22 -50.01 13.53 -45.28
CA ALA A 22 -49.20 13.53 -44.05
C ALA A 22 -47.75 13.18 -44.41
N SER A 23 -46.89 14.19 -44.46
CA SER A 23 -45.44 14.02 -44.59
C SER A 23 -44.92 13.35 -43.33
N LEU A 24 -44.66 12.05 -43.38
CA LEU A 24 -43.88 11.35 -42.36
C LEU A 24 -42.42 11.81 -42.52
N ALA A 25 -41.99 12.74 -41.69
CA ALA A 25 -40.56 13.00 -41.45
C ALA A 25 -39.99 11.78 -40.73
N ALA A 26 -39.30 10.90 -41.44
CA ALA A 26 -38.49 9.86 -40.86
C ALA A 26 -37.32 10.53 -40.12
N ALA A 27 -37.46 10.71 -38.81
CA ALA A 27 -36.35 11.07 -37.96
C ALA A 27 -35.36 9.90 -37.98
N SER A 28 -34.27 10.06 -38.71
CA SER A 28 -33.12 9.16 -38.67
C SER A 28 -32.57 9.17 -37.24
N ALA A 29 -32.95 8.17 -36.47
CA ALA A 29 -32.32 7.93 -35.17
C ALA A 29 -30.86 7.57 -35.44
N HIS A 30 -29.96 8.54 -35.25
CA HIS A 30 -28.53 8.25 -35.16
C HIS A 30 -28.36 7.28 -33.99
N PRO A 31 -27.64 6.15 -34.17
CA PRO A 31 -27.31 5.29 -33.08
C PRO A 31 -26.53 6.16 -32.06
N ALA A 32 -27.03 6.23 -30.82
CA ALA A 32 -26.36 6.94 -29.75
C ALA A 32 -24.94 6.39 -29.64
N GLN A 33 -23.96 7.22 -29.91
CA GLN A 33 -22.56 6.85 -29.65
C GLN A 33 -22.47 6.43 -28.18
N PRO A 34 -21.86 5.27 -27.86
CA PRO A 34 -21.66 4.89 -26.49
C PRO A 34 -20.88 6.03 -25.82
N ARG A 35 -21.45 6.60 -24.77
CA ARG A 35 -20.73 7.58 -23.94
C ARG A 35 -19.40 6.94 -23.54
N PRO A 36 -18.27 7.66 -23.64
CA PRO A 36 -17.03 7.17 -23.11
C PRO A 36 -17.27 6.77 -21.65
N GLN A 37 -17.24 5.47 -21.39
CA GLN A 37 -17.28 5.00 -20.01
C GLN A 37 -15.98 5.47 -19.38
N THR A 38 -16.07 6.37 -18.42
CA THR A 38 -14.93 6.68 -17.56
C THR A 38 -14.46 5.33 -16.98
N PRO A 39 -13.22 4.93 -17.17
CA PRO A 39 -12.72 3.69 -16.59
C PRO A 39 -13.13 3.64 -15.12
N ALA A 40 -13.64 2.52 -14.66
CA ALA A 40 -13.86 2.33 -13.24
C ALA A 40 -12.53 2.59 -12.53
N PRO A 41 -12.50 3.36 -11.44
CA PRO A 41 -11.26 3.54 -10.68
C PRO A 41 -10.71 2.16 -10.34
N ALA A 42 -9.44 1.95 -10.64
CA ALA A 42 -8.75 0.72 -10.30
C ALA A 42 -8.74 0.54 -8.78
N ASP A 43 -8.88 -0.70 -8.31
CA ASP A 43 -8.66 -1.01 -6.90
C ASP A 43 -7.24 -0.59 -6.49
N PRO A 44 -7.00 -0.23 -5.23
CA PRO A 44 -5.65 -0.03 -4.74
C PRO A 44 -4.85 -1.31 -4.81
N LEU A 45 -3.55 -1.14 -4.95
CA LEU A 45 -2.60 -2.24 -4.89
C LEU A 45 -2.69 -2.96 -3.55
N THR A 46 -2.50 -4.26 -3.57
CA THR A 46 -2.48 -5.09 -2.35
C THR A 46 -1.07 -5.51 -1.96
N LEU A 47 -0.07 -5.16 -2.76
CA LEU A 47 1.34 -5.36 -2.48
C LEU A 47 2.04 -4.03 -2.21
N VAL A 48 2.89 -4.04 -1.18
CA VAL A 48 3.77 -2.92 -0.81
C VAL A 48 5.14 -3.46 -0.45
N GLY A 49 6.17 -2.61 -0.58
CA GLY A 49 7.44 -2.85 0.09
C GLY A 49 7.36 -2.40 1.55
N ARG A 50 8.15 -3.00 2.42
CA ARG A 50 8.32 -2.58 3.83
C ARG A 50 9.78 -2.27 4.10
N ILE A 51 10.07 -1.11 4.68
CA ILE A 51 11.40 -0.81 5.24
C ILE A 51 11.59 -1.64 6.50
N ASP A 52 12.58 -2.55 6.48
CA ASP A 52 12.80 -3.56 7.51
C ASP A 52 14.00 -3.26 8.40
N ASP A 53 15.09 -2.79 7.84
CA ASP A 53 16.30 -2.44 8.57
C ASP A 53 16.93 -1.15 8.05
N LEU A 54 17.44 -0.35 8.97
CA LEU A 54 18.08 0.93 8.68
C LEU A 54 19.35 1.07 9.52
N SER A 55 20.45 1.36 8.87
CA SER A 55 21.71 1.66 9.52
C SER A 55 22.33 2.92 8.92
N GLY A 56 22.70 3.89 9.76
CA GLY A 56 23.23 5.17 9.30
C GLY A 56 22.20 6.09 8.65
N PRO A 57 22.63 7.13 7.94
CA PRO A 57 21.72 8.11 7.31
C PRO A 57 21.09 7.57 6.04
N VAL A 58 19.89 7.02 6.18
CA VAL A 58 19.01 6.60 5.09
C VAL A 58 17.90 7.59 4.93
N THR A 59 17.61 8.00 3.69
CA THR A 59 16.56 8.96 3.38
C THR A 59 15.60 8.43 2.34
N LEU A 60 14.37 8.93 2.39
CA LEU A 60 13.27 8.61 1.51
C LEU A 60 12.73 9.91 0.89
N LEU A 61 12.46 9.87 -0.40
CA LEU A 61 11.62 10.86 -1.09
C LEU A 61 10.29 10.19 -1.40
N PRO A 62 9.23 10.50 -0.65
CA PRO A 62 7.91 9.93 -0.93
C PRO A 62 7.40 10.37 -2.31
N ALA A 63 6.63 9.52 -2.96
CA ALA A 63 6.06 9.80 -4.27
C ALA A 63 5.27 11.12 -4.28
N GLY A 64 5.59 11.99 -5.23
CA GLY A 64 4.99 13.31 -5.36
C GLY A 64 5.52 14.38 -4.40
N GLU A 65 6.48 14.05 -3.51
CA GLU A 65 7.18 15.02 -2.67
C GLU A 65 8.42 15.60 -3.37
N SER A 66 8.85 16.76 -2.90
CA SER A 66 10.09 17.40 -3.36
C SER A 66 11.18 17.42 -2.30
N GLN A 67 10.85 17.00 -1.08
CA GLN A 67 11.75 17.01 0.07
C GLN A 67 12.11 15.62 0.52
N TRP A 68 13.42 15.36 0.62
CA TRP A 68 13.93 14.14 1.24
C TRP A 68 13.71 14.19 2.75
N VAL A 69 13.21 13.10 3.31
CA VAL A 69 13.02 12.90 4.75
C VAL A 69 13.84 11.70 5.21
N TYR A 70 14.10 11.56 6.51
CA TYR A 70 14.71 10.33 7.01
C TYR A 70 13.76 9.16 6.76
N ALA A 71 14.32 8.04 6.34
CA ALA A 71 13.57 6.80 6.28
C ALA A 71 13.26 6.28 7.68
N GLU A 72 12.15 5.58 7.83
CA GLU A 72 11.71 5.00 9.11
C GLU A 72 11.30 3.54 8.95
N LEU A 73 11.47 2.76 10.02
CA LEU A 73 11.05 1.36 10.04
C LEU A 73 9.54 1.24 9.88
N ASN A 74 9.09 0.13 9.32
CA ASN A 74 7.69 -0.19 9.09
C ASN A 74 6.96 0.74 8.12
N ARG A 75 7.65 1.71 7.51
CA ARG A 75 7.02 2.53 6.48
C ARG A 75 6.77 1.69 5.23
N PRO A 76 5.54 1.66 4.71
CA PRO A 76 5.26 1.07 3.41
C PRO A 76 5.97 1.86 2.31
N VAL A 77 6.51 1.13 1.33
CA VAL A 77 7.15 1.70 0.13
C VAL A 77 6.32 1.31 -1.08
N THR A 78 6.08 2.26 -1.96
CA THR A 78 5.21 2.09 -3.12
C THR A 78 5.76 2.75 -4.38
N THR A 79 5.08 2.57 -5.49
CA THR A 79 5.44 3.18 -6.78
C THR A 79 5.66 4.69 -6.65
N GLY A 80 6.81 5.14 -7.11
CA GLY A 80 7.25 6.53 -7.10
C GLY A 80 8.13 6.92 -5.92
N ASP A 81 8.22 6.10 -4.88
CA ASP A 81 9.13 6.35 -3.76
C ASP A 81 10.59 6.16 -4.19
N GLN A 82 11.49 6.94 -3.58
CA GLN A 82 12.93 6.86 -3.83
C GLN A 82 13.69 6.77 -2.51
N LEU A 83 14.70 5.89 -2.45
CA LEU A 83 15.57 5.72 -1.29
C LEU A 83 17.00 6.14 -1.63
N TRP A 84 17.66 6.77 -0.67
CA TRP A 84 19.08 7.09 -0.70
C TRP A 84 19.76 6.59 0.57
N ASN A 85 20.74 5.73 0.39
CA ASN A 85 21.68 5.39 1.46
C ASN A 85 22.92 6.26 1.31
N ASP A 86 23.17 7.12 2.28
CA ASP A 86 24.35 7.96 2.26
C ASP A 86 25.62 7.14 2.57
N LYS A 87 26.76 7.80 2.56
CA LYS A 87 28.04 7.15 2.85
C LYS A 87 28.02 6.48 4.23
N GLY A 88 28.30 5.19 4.28
CA GLY A 88 28.29 4.40 5.49
C GLY A 88 26.91 3.93 5.97
N ALA A 89 25.85 4.25 5.22
CA ALA A 89 24.49 3.79 5.51
C ALA A 89 24.17 2.47 4.78
N SER A 90 23.22 1.72 5.30
CA SER A 90 22.60 0.58 4.62
C SER A 90 21.13 0.49 4.98
N SER A 91 20.33 -0.05 4.08
CA SER A 91 18.91 -0.33 4.32
C SER A 91 18.51 -1.67 3.75
N GLU A 92 17.46 -2.23 4.33
CA GLU A 92 16.83 -3.45 3.82
C GLU A 92 15.32 -3.23 3.73
N MET A 93 14.70 -3.75 2.68
CA MET A 93 13.27 -3.77 2.53
C MET A 93 12.80 -5.15 2.05
N TYR A 94 11.56 -5.49 2.38
CA TYR A 94 10.87 -6.67 1.86
C TYR A 94 9.78 -6.26 0.87
N ILE A 95 9.70 -7.00 -0.24
CA ILE A 95 8.59 -6.99 -1.19
C ILE A 95 8.06 -8.42 -1.22
N GLY A 96 6.93 -8.67 -0.54
CA GLY A 96 6.54 -10.05 -0.27
C GLY A 96 7.64 -10.81 0.47
N SER A 97 8.03 -11.96 -0.04
CA SER A 97 9.14 -12.78 0.48
C SER A 97 10.52 -12.41 -0.10
N THR A 98 10.58 -11.48 -1.02
CA THR A 98 11.85 -11.01 -1.61
C THR A 98 12.47 -9.94 -0.73
N SER A 99 13.70 -10.14 -0.25
CA SER A 99 14.45 -9.12 0.45
C SER A 99 15.40 -8.38 -0.50
N VAL A 100 15.45 -7.06 -0.33
CA VAL A 100 16.22 -6.12 -1.15
C VAL A 100 17.07 -5.28 -0.22
N ARG A 101 18.39 -5.37 -0.34
CA ARG A 101 19.35 -4.60 0.46
C ARG A 101 20.07 -3.58 -0.41
N LEU A 102 20.07 -2.36 0.07
CA LEU A 102 20.78 -1.25 -0.54
C LEU A 102 22.06 -0.95 0.27
N ALA A 103 23.21 -0.97 -0.40
CA ALA A 103 24.51 -0.69 0.22
C ALA A 103 24.77 0.82 0.37
N PRO A 104 25.87 1.24 1.02
CA PRO A 104 26.23 2.65 1.11
C PRO A 104 26.36 3.35 -0.25
N SER A 105 26.05 4.64 -0.29
CA SER A 105 26.12 5.49 -1.47
C SER A 105 25.31 4.94 -2.66
N SER A 106 24.08 4.49 -2.39
CA SER A 106 23.22 3.85 -3.38
C SER A 106 21.88 4.54 -3.48
N ALA A 107 21.38 4.70 -4.72
CA ALA A 107 20.12 5.35 -5.04
C ALA A 107 19.17 4.39 -5.75
N LEU A 108 18.02 4.15 -5.14
CA LEU A 108 16.96 3.27 -5.63
C LEU A 108 15.67 4.06 -5.85
N SER A 109 14.98 3.81 -6.95
CA SER A 109 13.61 4.30 -7.18
C SER A 109 12.68 3.14 -7.47
N ILE A 110 11.47 3.20 -6.95
CA ILE A 110 10.42 2.21 -7.21
C ILE A 110 9.61 2.69 -8.43
N LEU A 111 9.80 2.06 -9.58
CA LEU A 111 9.14 2.46 -10.83
C LEU A 111 7.75 1.86 -10.98
N ASN A 112 7.57 0.63 -10.52
CA ASN A 112 6.29 -0.03 -10.40
C ASN A 112 6.34 -1.06 -9.27
N LEU A 113 5.29 -1.12 -8.48
CA LEU A 113 5.09 -2.14 -7.47
C LEU A 113 3.61 -2.46 -7.40
N ASP A 114 3.24 -3.63 -7.92
CA ASP A 114 1.88 -4.15 -7.90
C ASP A 114 1.89 -5.69 -7.74
N GLU A 115 0.73 -6.32 -7.80
CA GLU A 115 0.58 -7.77 -7.63
C GLU A 115 1.27 -8.60 -8.72
N SER A 116 1.72 -7.98 -9.80
CA SER A 116 2.32 -8.65 -10.97
C SER A 116 3.78 -8.29 -11.19
N ALA A 117 4.24 -7.16 -10.66
CA ALA A 117 5.55 -6.60 -10.98
C ALA A 117 6.18 -5.89 -9.78
N ALA A 118 7.51 -6.02 -9.68
CA ALA A 118 8.36 -5.17 -8.86
C ALA A 118 9.46 -4.62 -9.76
N GLN A 119 9.27 -3.39 -10.28
CA GLN A 119 10.23 -2.71 -11.14
C GLN A 119 11.01 -1.68 -10.33
N LEU A 120 12.31 -1.88 -10.24
CA LEU A 120 13.25 -1.11 -9.42
C LEU A 120 14.26 -0.41 -10.34
N LYS A 121 14.55 0.87 -10.10
CA LYS A 121 15.63 1.59 -10.79
C LYS A 121 16.83 1.75 -9.85
N LEU A 122 17.94 1.11 -10.17
CA LEU A 122 19.21 1.38 -9.52
C LEU A 122 20.03 2.35 -10.39
N SER A 123 20.10 3.60 -9.99
CA SER A 123 20.79 4.63 -10.77
C SER A 123 22.24 4.83 -10.36
N LEU A 124 22.61 4.37 -9.16
CA LEU A 124 23.95 4.47 -8.57
C LEU A 124 24.10 3.49 -7.43
N GLY A 125 25.29 2.89 -7.26
CA GLY A 125 25.66 2.11 -6.08
C GLY A 125 25.33 0.64 -6.22
N THR A 126 25.02 -0.03 -5.12
CA THR A 126 24.87 -1.49 -5.05
C THR A 126 23.52 -1.90 -4.50
N LEU A 127 22.84 -2.77 -5.22
CA LEU A 127 21.62 -3.46 -4.85
C LEU A 127 21.91 -4.95 -4.70
N MET A 128 21.46 -5.56 -3.60
CA MET A 128 21.49 -7.00 -3.37
C MET A 128 20.05 -7.50 -3.24
N VAL A 129 19.74 -8.58 -3.95
CA VAL A 129 18.41 -9.19 -3.97
C VAL A 129 18.52 -10.65 -3.57
N HIS A 130 17.75 -11.02 -2.57
CA HIS A 130 17.51 -12.42 -2.21
C HIS A 130 16.04 -12.73 -2.51
N ALA A 131 15.79 -13.39 -3.64
CA ALA A 131 14.48 -13.84 -4.06
C ALA A 131 14.23 -15.24 -3.49
N ALA A 132 13.28 -15.33 -2.54
CA ALA A 132 12.95 -16.59 -1.91
C ALA A 132 12.27 -17.56 -2.90
N GLN A 133 12.31 -18.85 -2.58
CA GLN A 133 11.73 -19.90 -3.43
C GLN A 133 10.22 -19.72 -3.68
N TYR A 134 9.55 -19.04 -2.78
CA TYR A 134 8.09 -18.87 -2.79
C TYR A 134 7.64 -17.51 -3.31
N SER A 135 8.58 -16.64 -3.71
CA SER A 135 8.22 -15.32 -4.24
C SER A 135 7.36 -15.46 -5.48
N VAL A 136 6.22 -14.78 -5.47
CA VAL A 136 5.28 -14.74 -6.60
C VAL A 136 5.68 -13.70 -7.65
N ILE A 137 6.68 -12.86 -7.35
CA ILE A 137 7.11 -11.74 -8.19
C ILE A 137 8.56 -11.96 -8.64
N ASN A 138 8.79 -11.82 -9.95
CA ASN A 138 10.13 -11.72 -10.50
C ASN A 138 10.50 -10.24 -10.60
N PRO A 139 11.47 -9.75 -9.80
CA PRO A 139 11.87 -8.36 -9.87
C PRO A 139 12.54 -7.99 -11.19
N GLU A 140 12.23 -6.81 -11.70
CA GLU A 140 12.99 -6.13 -12.74
C GLU A 140 13.87 -5.05 -12.10
N VAL A 141 15.16 -5.01 -12.48
CA VAL A 141 16.09 -3.97 -12.04
C VAL A 141 16.61 -3.21 -13.24
N ASP A 142 16.19 -1.96 -13.35
CA ASP A 142 16.58 -1.07 -14.44
C ASP A 142 17.86 -0.32 -14.06
N THR A 143 18.85 -0.38 -14.93
CA THR A 143 20.14 0.29 -14.75
C THR A 143 20.51 1.12 -15.98
N PRO A 144 21.50 2.01 -15.90
CA PRO A 144 21.93 2.79 -17.06
C PRO A 144 22.43 1.94 -18.26
N ASN A 145 22.82 0.69 -18.04
CA ASN A 145 23.46 -0.13 -19.06
C ASN A 145 22.63 -1.36 -19.49
N ALA A 146 21.69 -1.80 -18.68
CA ALA A 146 20.79 -2.91 -18.98
C ALA A 146 19.56 -2.92 -18.07
N ALA A 147 18.45 -3.43 -18.56
CA ALA A 147 17.32 -3.85 -17.74
C ALA A 147 17.49 -5.35 -17.41
N LEU A 148 17.29 -5.70 -16.15
CA LEU A 148 17.61 -7.02 -15.62
C LEU A 148 16.33 -7.69 -15.11
N ALA A 149 15.89 -8.76 -15.75
CA ALA A 149 14.84 -9.63 -15.24
C ALA A 149 15.49 -10.69 -14.33
N LEU A 150 15.14 -10.66 -13.04
CA LEU A 150 15.66 -11.59 -12.04
C LEU A 150 14.68 -12.76 -11.87
N GLU A 151 15.16 -14.00 -12.02
CA GLU A 151 14.33 -15.18 -11.81
C GLU A 151 14.30 -15.60 -10.33
N ASN A 152 13.25 -16.27 -9.91
CA ASN A 152 13.10 -16.83 -8.57
C ASN A 152 13.23 -18.36 -8.57
N PRO A 153 13.84 -18.98 -7.55
CA PRO A 153 14.64 -18.35 -6.49
C PRO A 153 16.01 -17.90 -6.99
N GLY A 154 16.56 -16.86 -6.34
CA GLY A 154 17.87 -16.39 -6.75
C GLY A 154 18.55 -15.46 -5.75
N ASN A 155 19.87 -15.29 -5.93
CA ASN A 155 20.73 -14.41 -5.15
C ASN A 155 21.55 -13.55 -6.09
N TYR A 156 21.28 -12.26 -6.10
CA TYR A 156 21.78 -11.32 -7.08
C TYR A 156 22.44 -10.12 -6.43
N ARG A 157 23.52 -9.64 -7.03
CA ARG A 157 24.13 -8.36 -6.72
C ARG A 157 24.30 -7.56 -8.01
N ILE A 158 23.84 -6.32 -7.97
CA ILE A 158 23.91 -5.38 -9.09
C ILE A 158 24.67 -4.14 -8.60
N ASP A 159 25.76 -3.81 -9.27
CA ASP A 159 26.60 -2.66 -8.96
C ASP A 159 26.59 -1.69 -10.15
N VAL A 160 26.16 -0.45 -9.92
CA VAL A 160 26.18 0.65 -10.90
C VAL A 160 27.29 1.62 -10.54
N ALA A 161 28.20 1.86 -11.48
CA ALA A 161 29.31 2.78 -11.29
C ALA A 161 28.83 4.21 -10.98
N PRO A 162 29.60 5.03 -10.23
CA PRO A 162 29.21 6.37 -9.82
C PRO A 162 28.83 7.32 -10.96
N ASN A 163 29.42 7.12 -12.12
CA ASN A 163 29.16 7.90 -13.34
C ASN A 163 28.12 7.26 -14.27
N GLY A 164 27.50 6.14 -13.87
CA GLY A 164 26.54 5.40 -14.69
C GLY A 164 27.16 4.68 -15.92
N ALA A 165 28.49 4.67 -16.06
CA ALA A 165 29.14 4.16 -17.26
C ALA A 165 29.12 2.64 -17.38
N SER A 166 28.96 1.92 -16.26
CA SER A 166 28.94 0.45 -16.26
C SER A 166 28.01 -0.09 -15.18
N THR A 167 27.45 -1.26 -15.48
CA THR A 167 26.67 -2.09 -14.56
C THR A 167 27.31 -3.47 -14.46
N THR A 168 27.64 -3.90 -13.24
CA THR A 168 28.14 -5.26 -12.98
C THR A 168 27.03 -6.08 -12.35
N VAL A 169 26.73 -7.23 -12.93
CA VAL A 169 25.74 -8.19 -12.45
C VAL A 169 26.44 -9.44 -11.96
N THR A 170 26.20 -9.81 -10.71
CA THR A 170 26.72 -11.03 -10.08
C THR A 170 25.57 -11.94 -9.74
N VAL A 171 25.53 -13.13 -10.28
CA VAL A 171 24.54 -14.18 -10.03
C VAL A 171 25.20 -15.26 -9.19
N LEU A 172 24.81 -15.41 -7.92
CA LEU A 172 25.30 -16.49 -7.05
C LEU A 172 24.42 -17.72 -7.14
N LYS A 173 23.12 -17.51 -7.36
CA LYS A 173 22.10 -18.54 -7.53
C LYS A 173 21.01 -18.00 -8.44
N GLY A 174 20.42 -18.87 -9.24
CA GLY A 174 19.35 -18.51 -10.16
C GLY A 174 19.85 -18.01 -11.51
N ARG A 175 19.09 -17.11 -12.13
CA ARG A 175 19.35 -16.63 -13.49
C ARG A 175 18.89 -15.19 -13.65
N VAL A 176 19.61 -14.43 -14.45
CA VAL A 176 19.24 -13.08 -14.88
C VAL A 176 19.20 -13.04 -16.40
N THR A 177 18.14 -12.45 -16.95
CA THR A 177 18.14 -12.06 -18.36
C THR A 177 18.34 -10.55 -18.43
N ALA A 178 19.44 -10.12 -19.04
CA ALA A 178 19.77 -8.72 -19.28
C ALA A 178 19.26 -8.30 -20.67
N TYR A 179 18.53 -7.18 -20.73
CA TYR A 179 18.00 -6.59 -21.96
C TYR A 179 18.63 -5.22 -22.19
N ALA A 180 18.95 -4.92 -23.45
CA ALA A 180 19.43 -3.59 -23.86
C ALA A 180 19.20 -3.39 -25.36
N ASP A 181 19.68 -2.24 -25.89
CA ASP A 181 19.59 -1.94 -27.32
C ASP A 181 20.14 -3.11 -28.17
N GLY A 182 19.28 -3.71 -28.95
CA GLY A 182 19.67 -4.75 -29.90
C GLY A 182 19.64 -6.19 -29.40
N GLY A 183 19.14 -6.50 -28.19
CA GLY A 183 18.97 -7.89 -27.79
C GLY A 183 18.86 -8.18 -26.30
N GLN A 184 19.09 -9.45 -25.99
CA GLN A 184 19.09 -9.95 -24.62
C GLN A 184 20.29 -10.89 -24.39
N MET A 185 20.71 -11.02 -23.14
CA MET A 185 21.78 -11.93 -22.71
C MET A 185 21.37 -12.62 -21.42
N GLU A 186 21.46 -13.94 -21.39
CA GLU A 186 21.24 -14.73 -20.20
C GLU A 186 22.54 -14.85 -19.37
N ILE A 187 22.44 -14.65 -18.06
CA ILE A 187 23.51 -14.79 -17.08
C ILE A 187 23.11 -15.87 -16.10
N GLY A 188 23.76 -17.01 -16.16
CA GLY A 188 23.49 -18.14 -15.27
C GLY A 188 24.21 -18.03 -13.93
N GLU A 189 23.94 -19.03 -13.09
CA GLU A 189 24.54 -19.19 -11.76
C GLU A 189 26.07 -19.17 -11.81
N ASP A 190 26.69 -18.66 -10.75
CA ASP A 190 28.14 -18.51 -10.58
C ASP A 190 28.82 -17.61 -11.64
N ARG A 191 28.08 -16.67 -12.22
CA ARG A 191 28.62 -15.73 -13.22
C ARG A 191 28.56 -14.29 -12.74
N GLN A 192 29.62 -13.54 -13.14
CA GLN A 192 29.68 -12.10 -13.00
C GLN A 192 29.97 -11.46 -14.35
N ILE A 193 29.17 -10.51 -14.80
CA ILE A 193 29.30 -9.82 -16.08
C ILE A 193 29.21 -8.31 -15.84
N THR A 194 30.12 -7.57 -16.48
CA THR A 194 30.10 -6.11 -16.51
C THR A 194 29.70 -5.60 -17.88
N PHE A 195 28.61 -4.85 -17.94
CA PHE A 195 28.10 -4.16 -19.11
C PHE A 195 28.61 -2.73 -19.19
N MET A 196 28.90 -2.24 -20.39
CA MET A 196 29.18 -0.85 -20.70
C MET A 196 28.32 -0.39 -21.88
N GLY A 197 28.01 0.90 -21.92
CA GLY A 197 27.07 1.43 -22.92
C GLY A 197 25.67 0.85 -22.77
N THR A 198 24.91 0.81 -23.87
CA THR A 198 23.49 0.41 -23.88
C THR A 198 23.19 -0.76 -24.82
N ASN A 199 24.21 -1.48 -25.30
CA ASN A 199 24.09 -2.50 -26.34
C ASN A 199 24.64 -3.88 -25.92
N LEU A 200 24.60 -4.20 -24.61
CA LEU A 200 25.13 -5.42 -24.00
C LEU A 200 26.65 -5.64 -24.27
N GLN A 201 27.39 -4.57 -24.49
CA GLN A 201 28.85 -4.68 -24.62
C GLN A 201 29.43 -5.06 -23.25
N THR A 202 30.11 -6.20 -23.20
CA THR A 202 30.76 -6.71 -22.00
C THR A 202 32.23 -6.38 -21.97
N THR A 203 32.74 -5.97 -20.80
CA THR A 203 34.18 -5.74 -20.57
C THR A 203 34.84 -6.85 -19.77
N GLY A 204 34.07 -7.79 -19.22
CA GLY A 204 34.56 -8.94 -18.48
C GLY A 204 33.44 -9.93 -18.19
N SER A 205 33.81 -11.20 -18.19
CA SER A 205 32.96 -12.29 -17.72
C SER A 205 33.82 -13.18 -16.82
N HIS A 206 33.45 -13.26 -15.54
CA HIS A 206 34.22 -13.95 -14.52
C HIS A 206 33.37 -14.95 -13.77
N VAL A 207 33.97 -15.86 -13.02
CA VAL A 207 33.30 -16.63 -11.99
C VAL A 207 32.86 -15.66 -10.90
N ALA A 208 31.62 -15.77 -10.47
CA ALA A 208 31.07 -14.91 -9.43
C ALA A 208 31.91 -14.98 -8.16
N LYS A 209 32.27 -13.81 -7.65
CA LYS A 209 32.90 -13.67 -6.34
C LYS A 209 31.98 -12.80 -5.50
N ALA A 210 31.24 -13.41 -4.62
CA ALA A 210 30.50 -12.66 -3.61
C ALA A 210 31.47 -12.20 -2.51
N ASP A 211 31.30 -10.97 -2.05
CA ASP A 211 31.96 -10.56 -0.84
C ASP A 211 31.34 -11.24 0.40
N ASN A 212 32.11 -11.31 1.48
CA ASN A 212 31.67 -11.97 2.71
C ASN A 212 30.40 -11.33 3.27
N THR A 213 30.23 -10.02 3.09
CA THR A 213 29.06 -9.28 3.59
C THR A 213 27.79 -9.77 2.91
N PHE A 214 27.81 -9.93 1.59
CA PHE A 214 26.68 -10.41 0.81
C PHE A 214 26.34 -11.87 1.16
N VAL A 215 27.34 -12.75 1.21
CA VAL A 215 27.13 -14.17 1.57
C VAL A 215 26.59 -14.30 2.99
N THR A 216 27.13 -13.52 3.93
CA THR A 216 26.66 -13.53 5.34
C THR A 216 25.21 -13.07 5.41
N TRP A 217 24.82 -12.01 4.70
CA TRP A 217 23.45 -11.51 4.69
C TRP A 217 22.47 -12.54 4.15
N ILE A 218 22.77 -13.19 3.01
CA ILE A 218 21.94 -14.26 2.45
C ILE A 218 21.78 -15.39 3.47
N SER A 219 22.90 -15.87 4.02
CA SER A 219 22.90 -16.98 5.00
C SER A 219 22.08 -16.66 6.24
N GLN A 220 22.10 -15.42 6.70
CA GLN A 220 21.27 -14.96 7.83
C GLN A 220 19.78 -14.99 7.48
N ARG A 221 19.39 -14.56 6.25
CA ARG A 221 18.00 -14.62 5.79
C ARG A 221 17.51 -16.05 5.67
N ASP A 222 18.26 -16.89 4.96
CA ASP A 222 17.93 -18.33 4.82
C ASP A 222 17.79 -19.01 6.17
N PHE A 223 18.71 -18.73 7.11
CA PHE A 223 18.65 -19.29 8.46
C PHE A 223 17.42 -18.80 9.23
N ALA A 224 17.15 -17.50 9.23
CA ALA A 224 16.00 -16.94 9.92
C ALA A 224 14.69 -17.55 9.39
N GLU A 225 14.54 -17.65 8.07
CA GLU A 225 13.35 -18.25 7.46
C GLU A 225 13.23 -19.74 7.79
N ALA A 226 14.31 -20.51 7.71
CA ALA A 226 14.31 -21.94 7.99
C ALA A 226 13.96 -22.25 9.45
N GLN A 227 14.32 -21.39 10.39
CA GLN A 227 14.05 -21.56 11.83
C GLN A 227 12.71 -20.96 12.26
N SER A 228 12.07 -20.13 11.43
CA SER A 228 10.87 -19.40 11.82
C SER A 228 9.67 -20.29 12.11
N PRO A 229 9.16 -20.32 13.35
CA PRO A 229 7.86 -20.91 13.66
C PRO A 229 6.72 -20.13 12.99
N THR A 230 6.85 -18.80 12.87
CA THR A 230 5.86 -17.92 12.23
C THR A 230 5.66 -18.27 10.75
N ALA A 231 6.72 -18.63 10.02
CA ALA A 231 6.65 -19.08 8.62
C ALA A 231 5.76 -20.33 8.41
N ARG A 232 5.44 -21.06 9.49
CA ARG A 232 4.53 -22.23 9.45
C ARG A 232 3.08 -21.83 9.69
N ILE A 233 2.84 -20.64 10.24
CA ILE A 233 1.53 -20.16 10.71
C ILE A 233 0.92 -19.17 9.73
N VAL A 234 1.71 -18.23 9.20
CA VAL A 234 1.26 -17.22 8.26
C VAL A 234 1.89 -17.41 6.86
N SER A 235 1.43 -16.66 5.89
CA SER A 235 2.05 -16.63 4.56
C SER A 235 3.45 -16.00 4.64
N ARG A 236 4.39 -16.56 3.90
CA ARG A 236 5.74 -16.01 3.75
C ARG A 236 5.78 -14.74 2.88
N GLU A 237 4.72 -14.52 2.10
CA GLU A 237 4.51 -13.29 1.34
C GLU A 237 4.00 -12.11 2.20
N MET A 238 3.86 -12.29 3.51
CA MET A 238 3.47 -11.23 4.46
C MET A 238 4.73 -10.51 4.97
N PRO A 239 5.05 -9.28 4.53
CA PRO A 239 6.21 -8.58 5.04
C PRO A 239 6.16 -8.39 6.56
N GLY A 240 7.29 -8.56 7.24
CA GLY A 240 7.41 -8.41 8.70
C GLY A 240 7.01 -9.62 9.53
N TYR A 241 6.71 -10.76 8.91
CA TYR A 241 6.36 -11.96 9.67
C TYR A 241 7.52 -12.53 10.50
N LEU A 242 8.76 -12.37 10.03
CA LEU A 242 9.96 -12.87 10.72
C LEU A 242 10.21 -12.15 12.05
N ASP A 243 9.83 -10.87 12.15
CA ASP A 243 10.04 -10.09 13.38
C ASP A 243 9.18 -10.58 14.55
N LEU A 244 8.11 -11.32 14.26
CA LEU A 244 7.22 -11.86 15.28
C LEU A 244 7.90 -12.93 16.12
N ASP A 245 8.87 -13.66 15.56
CA ASP A 245 9.55 -14.77 16.23
C ASP A 245 10.35 -14.30 17.45
N ALA A 246 11.01 -13.15 17.36
CA ALA A 246 11.81 -12.59 18.43
C ALA A 246 11.02 -11.72 19.42
N ASN A 247 9.81 -11.29 19.05
CA ASN A 247 9.10 -10.23 19.76
C ASN A 247 7.79 -10.68 20.43
N GLY A 248 7.45 -11.96 20.36
CA GLY A 248 6.24 -12.47 20.96
C GLY A 248 6.15 -13.99 20.98
N THR A 249 5.01 -14.47 21.36
CA THR A 249 4.76 -15.92 21.50
C THR A 249 3.47 -16.32 20.80
N TRP A 250 3.52 -17.48 20.14
CA TRP A 250 2.35 -18.11 19.54
C TRP A 250 1.67 -19.03 20.56
N ARG A 251 0.35 -18.97 20.64
CA ARG A 251 -0.45 -19.85 21.47
C ARG A 251 -1.75 -20.26 20.78
N GLN A 252 -2.27 -21.41 21.17
CA GLN A 252 -3.55 -21.90 20.69
C GLN A 252 -4.68 -21.41 21.61
N THR A 253 -5.79 -20.99 21.03
CA THR A 253 -7.04 -20.62 21.73
C THR A 253 -8.21 -21.35 21.14
N ASP A 254 -9.25 -21.60 21.95
CA ASP A 254 -10.45 -22.33 21.49
C ASP A 254 -11.29 -21.48 20.52
N GLU A 255 -11.31 -20.16 20.73
CA GLU A 255 -12.18 -19.22 19.99
C GLU A 255 -11.55 -18.77 18.66
N TYR A 256 -10.24 -18.42 18.68
CA TYR A 256 -9.58 -17.78 17.54
C TYR A 256 -8.52 -18.67 16.88
N GLY A 257 -8.31 -19.89 17.39
CA GLY A 257 -7.23 -20.75 16.93
C GLY A 257 -5.86 -20.23 17.37
N THR A 258 -4.88 -20.22 16.46
CA THR A 258 -3.53 -19.75 16.76
C THR A 258 -3.47 -18.23 16.79
N VAL A 259 -3.00 -17.68 17.91
CA VAL A 259 -2.84 -16.22 18.10
C VAL A 259 -1.42 -15.91 18.52
N TRP A 260 -0.96 -14.72 18.19
CA TRP A 260 0.35 -14.19 18.59
C TRP A 260 0.17 -13.09 19.65
N THR A 261 0.95 -13.18 20.72
CA THR A 261 0.92 -12.20 21.81
C THR A 261 2.29 -11.54 21.92
N PRO A 262 2.38 -10.19 21.83
CA PRO A 262 3.65 -9.49 21.93
C PRO A 262 4.26 -9.64 23.32
N SER A 263 5.59 -9.78 23.35
CA SER A 263 6.39 -9.77 24.57
C SER A 263 6.89 -8.37 24.88
N HIS A 264 7.27 -8.12 26.14
CA HIS A 264 7.93 -6.88 26.57
C HIS A 264 7.14 -5.58 26.27
N VAL A 265 5.81 -5.66 26.31
CA VAL A 265 4.92 -4.50 26.25
C VAL A 265 4.49 -4.07 27.64
N ALA A 266 4.15 -2.77 27.81
CA ALA A 266 3.64 -2.25 29.08
C ALA A 266 2.27 -2.85 29.43
N ALA A 267 1.92 -2.90 30.71
CA ALA A 267 0.64 -3.48 31.15
C ALA A 267 -0.60 -2.76 30.59
N ASP A 268 -0.47 -1.48 30.26
CA ASP A 268 -1.52 -0.65 29.65
C ASP A 268 -1.37 -0.50 28.13
N TRP A 269 -0.49 -1.30 27.53
CA TRP A 269 -0.26 -1.30 26.09
C TRP A 269 -1.50 -1.76 25.31
N ALA A 270 -1.74 -1.11 24.19
CA ALA A 270 -2.74 -1.52 23.22
C ALA A 270 -2.22 -1.28 21.79
N PRO A 271 -2.69 -2.04 20.80
CA PRO A 271 -2.29 -1.81 19.40
C PRO A 271 -2.79 -0.46 18.90
N TYR A 272 -2.09 0.11 17.91
CA TYR A 272 -2.34 1.43 17.31
C TYR A 272 -2.27 2.60 18.31
N LYS A 273 -1.47 2.47 19.37
CA LYS A 273 -1.29 3.49 20.40
C LYS A 273 0.07 4.15 20.37
N LYS A 274 1.08 3.45 19.89
CA LYS A 274 2.47 3.92 19.84
C LYS A 274 2.99 3.89 18.42
N GLY A 275 2.94 5.02 17.75
CA GLY A 275 3.26 5.23 16.34
C GLY A 275 2.68 6.55 15.87
N HIS A 276 2.44 6.69 14.59
CA HIS A 276 1.86 7.89 14.01
C HIS A 276 1.13 7.59 12.68
N TRP A 277 0.38 8.58 12.21
CA TRP A 277 -0.36 8.51 10.96
C TRP A 277 0.34 9.31 9.88
N ILE A 278 0.41 8.76 8.67
CA ILE A 278 0.83 9.48 7.47
C ILE A 278 -0.25 9.36 6.39
N TRP A 279 -0.21 10.24 5.41
CA TRP A 279 -0.99 10.08 4.20
C TRP A 279 -0.17 9.42 3.10
N GLN A 280 -0.67 8.30 2.57
CA GLN A 280 -0.02 7.57 1.48
C GLN A 280 -1.05 7.17 0.42
N ALA A 281 -0.91 7.72 -0.79
CA ALA A 281 -1.75 7.33 -1.91
C ALA A 281 -1.38 5.90 -2.39
N PRO A 282 -2.37 5.10 -2.84
CA PRO A 282 -3.78 5.43 -3.01
C PRO A 282 -4.66 5.17 -1.78
N TRP A 283 -4.10 4.66 -0.68
CA TRP A 283 -4.87 4.18 0.49
C TRP A 283 -5.36 5.29 1.41
N GLY A 284 -4.67 6.42 1.45
CA GLY A 284 -4.95 7.52 2.37
C GLY A 284 -4.23 7.35 3.71
N TRP A 285 -4.94 7.54 4.82
CA TRP A 285 -4.36 7.47 6.16
C TRP A 285 -3.80 6.09 6.47
N THR A 286 -2.51 6.06 6.74
CA THR A 286 -1.71 4.85 6.93
C THR A 286 -1.02 4.92 8.28
N TRP A 287 -1.07 3.83 9.05
CA TRP A 287 -0.43 3.73 10.36
C TRP A 287 1.01 3.26 10.22
N ILE A 288 1.92 3.92 10.92
CA ILE A 288 3.32 3.50 11.10
C ILE A 288 3.52 3.24 12.59
N ASP A 289 3.82 1.99 12.95
CA ASP A 289 4.04 1.60 14.33
C ASP A 289 5.52 1.70 14.72
N ASP A 290 5.80 2.13 15.96
CA ASP A 290 7.17 2.31 16.46
C ASP A 290 7.85 0.98 16.85
N ALA A 291 7.08 -0.12 17.00
CA ALA A 291 7.66 -1.40 17.39
C ALA A 291 8.43 -2.04 16.23
N PRO A 292 9.56 -2.72 16.46
CA PRO A 292 10.34 -3.37 15.38
C PRO A 292 9.50 -4.43 14.61
N TRP A 293 8.52 -5.03 15.26
CA TRP A 293 7.56 -5.99 14.68
C TRP A 293 6.26 -5.32 14.17
N GLY A 294 6.25 -4.00 14.09
CA GLY A 294 5.06 -3.17 13.90
C GLY A 294 4.53 -3.09 12.47
N PHE A 295 4.71 -4.12 11.65
CA PHE A 295 4.15 -4.14 10.30
C PHE A 295 3.06 -5.21 10.13
N ALA A 296 3.42 -6.49 10.20
CA ALA A 296 2.47 -7.57 9.94
C ALA A 296 1.18 -7.47 10.78
N PRO A 297 1.22 -7.27 12.12
CA PRO A 297 0.00 -7.24 12.92
C PRO A 297 -0.87 -5.97 12.74
N TYR A 298 -0.36 -4.95 12.08
CA TYR A 298 -1.08 -3.69 11.86
C TYR A 298 -1.69 -3.58 10.47
N HIS A 299 -1.15 -4.33 9.51
CA HIS A 299 -1.60 -4.28 8.12
C HIS A 299 -2.31 -5.55 7.68
N TYR A 300 -2.26 -6.61 8.48
CA TYR A 300 -2.88 -7.92 8.21
C TYR A 300 -3.56 -8.47 9.46
N GLY A 301 -4.51 -9.40 9.30
CA GLY A 301 -5.20 -10.04 10.42
C GLY A 301 -6.06 -9.07 11.26
N ARG A 302 -6.21 -9.39 12.53
CA ARG A 302 -7.04 -8.60 13.49
C ARG A 302 -6.49 -8.72 14.90
N TRP A 303 -6.88 -7.77 15.76
CA TRP A 303 -6.53 -7.81 17.17
C TRP A 303 -7.71 -8.24 18.03
N THR A 304 -7.44 -8.95 19.11
CA THR A 304 -8.43 -9.33 20.12
C THR A 304 -7.86 -9.17 21.52
N TYR A 305 -8.73 -8.91 22.49
CA TYR A 305 -8.38 -8.78 23.89
C TYR A 305 -8.86 -10.01 24.65
N ILE A 306 -7.95 -10.89 25.01
CA ILE A 306 -8.21 -12.16 25.70
C ILE A 306 -7.23 -12.35 26.85
N ASP A 307 -7.69 -12.96 27.95
CA ASP A 307 -6.86 -13.23 29.15
C ASP A 307 -6.18 -11.96 29.70
N ASN A 308 -6.88 -10.84 29.67
CA ASN A 308 -6.39 -9.52 30.10
C ASN A 308 -5.19 -8.99 29.28
N GLY A 309 -5.03 -9.43 28.03
CA GLY A 309 -3.95 -9.01 27.13
C GLY A 309 -4.37 -8.94 25.68
N TRP A 310 -3.67 -8.14 24.90
CA TRP A 310 -3.88 -8.04 23.48
C TRP A 310 -3.16 -9.17 22.76
N SER A 311 -3.85 -9.82 21.83
CA SER A 311 -3.31 -10.86 20.96
C SER A 311 -3.71 -10.60 19.51
N TRP A 312 -2.78 -10.85 18.60
CA TRP A 312 -3.03 -10.74 17.18
C TRP A 312 -3.49 -12.08 16.60
N VAL A 313 -4.56 -12.02 15.83
CA VAL A 313 -5.14 -13.16 15.11
C VAL A 313 -4.77 -13.00 13.64
N PRO A 314 -3.84 -13.81 13.11
CA PRO A 314 -3.40 -13.70 11.71
C PRO A 314 -4.52 -14.05 10.72
N GLY A 315 -5.60 -14.66 11.19
CA GLY A 315 -6.67 -15.20 10.38
C GLY A 315 -6.43 -16.63 9.94
N LYS A 316 -7.35 -17.15 9.16
CA LYS A 316 -7.19 -18.49 8.59
C LYS A 316 -6.07 -18.43 7.56
N ARG A 317 -5.11 -19.33 7.69
CA ARG A 317 -4.05 -19.47 6.71
C ARG A 317 -4.64 -19.61 5.31
N ILE A 318 -4.30 -18.69 4.45
CA ILE A 318 -4.35 -18.84 3.01
C ILE A 318 -3.22 -19.80 2.63
N ASP A 319 -3.25 -20.45 1.49
CA ASP A 319 -2.15 -21.33 1.09
C ASP A 319 -0.80 -20.62 1.20
N ARG A 320 0.29 -21.39 1.39
CA ARG A 320 1.61 -20.82 1.72
C ARG A 320 2.11 -19.75 0.75
N ASP A 321 1.60 -19.81 -0.47
CA ASP A 321 2.05 -19.03 -1.62
C ASP A 321 1.06 -17.90 -1.96
N ASP A 322 -0.03 -17.74 -1.20
CA ASP A 322 -0.96 -16.64 -1.43
C ASP A 322 -0.43 -15.34 -0.83
N THR A 323 -0.39 -14.30 -1.63
CA THR A 323 -0.03 -12.95 -1.19
C THR A 323 -1.19 -12.33 -0.41
N PRO A 324 -1.04 -12.09 0.91
CA PRO A 324 -2.07 -11.43 1.68
C PRO A 324 -2.21 -9.98 1.25
N ALA A 325 -3.44 -9.50 1.15
CA ALA A 325 -3.71 -8.14 0.73
C ALA A 325 -3.38 -7.15 1.85
N TYR A 326 -2.54 -6.17 1.52
CA TYR A 326 -2.19 -5.07 2.39
C TYR A 326 -3.38 -4.15 2.66
N ALA A 327 -3.50 -3.68 3.91
CA ALA A 327 -4.39 -2.60 4.32
C ALA A 327 -3.61 -1.52 5.09
N PRO A 328 -3.90 -0.21 4.90
CA PRO A 328 -3.12 0.88 5.49
C PRO A 328 -3.21 0.94 7.02
N ALA A 329 -4.33 0.50 7.57
CA ALA A 329 -4.58 0.31 9.00
C ALA A 329 -5.89 -0.45 9.18
N LEU A 330 -5.90 -1.42 10.07
CA LEU A 330 -7.08 -2.26 10.34
C LEU A 330 -7.81 -1.77 11.60
N VAL A 331 -8.32 -0.54 11.52
CA VAL A 331 -8.99 0.17 12.60
C VAL A 331 -10.40 0.63 12.22
N GLY A 332 -11.23 0.84 13.22
CA GLY A 332 -12.43 1.66 13.13
C GLY A 332 -12.18 3.04 13.73
N PHE A 333 -12.84 4.06 13.21
CA PHE A 333 -12.79 5.43 13.73
C PHE A 333 -14.06 5.75 14.51
N ALA A 334 -13.91 6.53 15.58
CA ALA A 334 -15.03 7.03 16.38
C ALA A 334 -15.17 8.54 16.17
N GLY A 335 -16.38 8.99 15.83
CA GLY A 335 -16.74 10.39 15.65
C GLY A 335 -17.85 10.83 16.59
N ASP A 336 -18.15 12.12 16.62
CA ASP A 336 -19.25 12.66 17.41
C ASP A 336 -20.60 12.24 16.81
N ALA A 337 -21.56 11.91 17.68
CA ALA A 337 -22.87 11.40 17.28
C ALA A 337 -23.74 12.44 16.54
N ASP A 338 -23.51 13.72 16.81
CA ASP A 338 -24.33 14.82 16.32
C ASP A 338 -23.81 15.44 15.00
N ASN A 339 -22.56 15.16 14.62
CA ASN A 339 -21.97 15.65 13.39
C ASN A 339 -21.57 14.49 12.49
N ASP A 340 -22.08 14.51 11.28
CA ASP A 340 -21.82 13.54 10.19
C ASP A 340 -20.31 13.42 9.93
N PHE A 341 -19.56 12.63 10.71
CA PHE A 341 -18.10 12.43 10.67
C PHE A 341 -17.27 13.67 10.23
N ASP A 342 -17.85 14.84 10.28
CA ASP A 342 -17.09 16.04 10.48
C ASP A 342 -16.51 15.88 11.89
N LEU A 343 -15.23 15.62 11.99
CA LEU A 343 -14.52 15.86 13.23
C LEU A 343 -14.80 17.32 13.56
N GLY A 344 -15.93 17.50 14.27
CA GLY A 344 -16.67 18.74 14.36
C GLY A 344 -15.74 19.93 14.46
N VAL A 345 -15.61 20.63 13.38
CA VAL A 345 -15.53 22.06 13.53
C VAL A 345 -16.92 22.44 13.95
N ASP A 346 -17.15 22.43 15.26
CA ASP A 346 -18.27 23.12 15.85
C ASP A 346 -18.31 24.50 15.17
N PRO A 347 -19.39 24.92 14.51
CA PRO A 347 -19.50 26.26 13.97
C PRO A 347 -19.26 27.33 15.04
N ASP A 348 -19.38 27.00 16.33
CA ASP A 348 -19.01 27.79 17.48
C ASP A 348 -17.60 27.44 18.03
N PHE A 349 -16.71 26.86 17.19
CA PHE A 349 -15.32 26.54 17.56
C PHE A 349 -14.61 27.78 18.09
N ASP A 350 -14.47 27.83 19.40
CA ASP A 350 -13.63 28.82 20.08
C ASP A 350 -12.21 28.23 20.21
N ALA A 351 -11.30 28.67 19.35
CA ALA A 351 -9.90 28.28 19.36
C ALA A 351 -9.19 28.58 20.69
N THR A 352 -9.81 29.36 21.57
CA THR A 352 -9.27 29.72 22.89
C THR A 352 -9.75 28.76 23.99
N ASN A 353 -10.73 27.90 23.71
CA ASN A 353 -11.25 26.92 24.66
C ASN A 353 -10.58 25.53 24.47
N PRO A 354 -9.68 25.10 25.36
CA PRO A 354 -8.97 23.83 25.22
C PRO A 354 -9.87 22.58 25.27
N THR A 355 -11.14 22.73 25.71
CA THR A 355 -12.10 21.62 25.76
C THR A 355 -12.79 21.38 24.42
N ASN A 356 -12.67 22.32 23.47
CA ASN A 356 -13.32 22.28 22.16
C ASN A 356 -12.35 21.96 21.00
N THR A 357 -11.17 21.40 21.30
CA THR A 357 -10.20 21.04 20.28
C THR A 357 -10.69 19.81 19.49
N PRO A 358 -10.75 19.85 18.14
CA PRO A 358 -11.07 18.68 17.32
C PRO A 358 -10.20 17.49 17.68
N ARG A 359 -10.78 16.30 17.73
CA ARG A 359 -10.09 15.06 18.14
C ARG A 359 -10.20 14.01 17.05
N ALA A 360 -9.16 13.21 16.90
CA ALA A 360 -9.19 11.96 16.16
C ALA A 360 -9.22 10.79 17.13
N ALA A 361 -10.10 9.83 16.88
CA ALA A 361 -10.26 8.66 17.73
C ALA A 361 -10.37 7.39 16.88
N TRP A 362 -9.67 6.33 17.29
CA TRP A 362 -9.68 5.04 16.59
C TRP A 362 -9.50 3.87 17.55
N PHE A 363 -9.87 2.68 17.09
CA PHE A 363 -9.71 1.42 17.82
C PHE A 363 -9.38 0.28 16.85
N PRO A 364 -8.61 -0.75 17.27
CA PRO A 364 -8.29 -1.89 16.42
C PRO A 364 -9.54 -2.72 16.13
N LEU A 365 -9.70 -3.19 14.89
CA LEU A 365 -10.77 -4.10 14.51
C LEU A 365 -10.51 -5.49 15.09
N ALA A 366 -11.59 -6.13 15.56
CA ALA A 366 -11.59 -7.49 16.09
C ALA A 366 -11.76 -8.53 14.97
N PRO A 367 -11.44 -9.82 15.22
CA PRO A 367 -11.81 -10.92 14.33
C PRO A 367 -13.30 -10.86 13.98
N SER A 368 -13.63 -11.15 12.73
CA SER A 368 -14.95 -11.01 12.12
C SER A 368 -15.47 -9.59 11.86
N GLU A 369 -14.73 -8.55 12.22
CA GLU A 369 -15.03 -7.19 11.85
C GLU A 369 -14.39 -6.80 10.52
N ALA A 370 -15.21 -6.40 9.54
CA ALA A 370 -14.74 -6.05 8.21
C ALA A 370 -14.14 -4.64 8.19
N TRP A 371 -12.95 -4.52 7.63
CA TRP A 371 -12.39 -3.22 7.28
C TRP A 371 -12.95 -2.74 5.95
N ARG A 372 -13.21 -1.44 5.82
CA ARG A 372 -13.70 -0.80 4.60
C ARG A 372 -12.73 0.27 4.14
N PRO A 373 -12.33 0.25 2.85
CA PRO A 373 -11.52 1.32 2.30
C PRO A 373 -12.22 2.69 2.38
N ALA A 374 -11.43 3.74 2.51
CA ALA A 374 -11.95 5.11 2.63
C ALA A 374 -12.63 5.65 1.37
N TRP A 375 -12.33 5.11 0.20
CA TRP A 375 -12.91 5.59 -1.06
C TRP A 375 -14.19 4.85 -1.43
N ALA A 376 -15.07 5.57 -2.15
CA ALA A 376 -16.44 5.14 -2.40
C ALA A 376 -16.61 4.02 -3.44
N ARG A 377 -15.56 3.65 -4.19
CA ARG A 377 -15.64 2.69 -5.30
C ARG A 377 -14.48 1.70 -5.26
N TRP A 378 -14.65 0.65 -4.53
CA TRP A 378 -13.78 -0.53 -4.52
C TRP A 378 -14.56 -1.74 -5.07
N SER A 379 -13.84 -2.68 -5.70
CA SER A 379 -14.48 -3.89 -6.19
C SER A 379 -14.85 -4.84 -5.05
N PRO A 380 -15.88 -5.67 -5.21
CA PRO A 380 -16.15 -6.75 -4.27
C PRO A 380 -14.95 -7.68 -4.06
N GLY A 381 -14.14 -7.89 -5.10
CA GLY A 381 -12.92 -8.69 -5.05
C GLY A 381 -11.85 -8.08 -4.13
N TYR A 382 -11.60 -6.78 -4.23
CA TYR A 382 -10.69 -6.09 -3.33
C TYR A 382 -11.15 -6.18 -1.87
N PHE A 383 -12.44 -5.90 -1.62
CA PHE A 383 -13.00 -6.01 -0.27
C PHE A 383 -12.84 -7.43 0.31
N GLN A 384 -13.05 -8.46 -0.49
CA GLN A 384 -12.86 -9.84 -0.06
C GLN A 384 -11.39 -10.12 0.26
N ARG A 385 -10.45 -9.68 -0.58
CA ARG A 385 -9.01 -9.89 -0.36
C ARG A 385 -8.52 -9.23 0.94
N VAL A 386 -8.80 -7.95 1.15
CA VAL A 386 -8.34 -7.23 2.36
C VAL A 386 -8.98 -7.72 3.66
N ASN A 387 -10.09 -8.42 3.56
CA ASN A 387 -10.79 -9.02 4.69
C ASN A 387 -10.66 -10.55 4.78
N ALA A 388 -9.92 -11.18 3.86
CA ALA A 388 -9.79 -12.64 3.81
C ALA A 388 -9.25 -13.23 5.12
N LEU A 389 -8.31 -12.53 5.76
CA LEU A 389 -7.71 -12.92 7.03
C LEU A 389 -8.60 -12.61 8.26
N ALA A 390 -9.66 -11.80 8.10
CA ALA A 390 -10.54 -11.43 9.20
C ALA A 390 -11.64 -12.44 9.47
N LEU A 391 -12.01 -13.22 8.46
CA LEU A 391 -13.31 -13.88 8.43
C LEU A 391 -13.14 -15.39 8.33
N SER A 392 -13.55 -16.09 9.38
CA SER A 392 -13.83 -17.52 9.24
C SER A 392 -15.03 -17.69 8.30
N SER A 393 -14.88 -18.47 7.28
CA SER A 393 -15.60 -18.66 6.01
C SER A 393 -17.13 -18.77 6.00
N ARG A 394 -17.89 -18.29 6.97
CA ARG A 394 -19.35 -18.47 7.00
C ARG A 394 -20.23 -17.28 7.36
N ARG A 395 -19.71 -16.10 7.70
CA ARG A 395 -20.56 -14.94 8.01
C ARG A 395 -19.96 -13.61 7.54
N LEU A 396 -19.72 -13.46 6.24
CA LEU A 396 -19.82 -12.13 5.63
C LEU A 396 -21.29 -11.77 5.48
N LEU A 397 -21.97 -11.55 6.57
CA LEU A 397 -23.20 -10.80 6.52
C LEU A 397 -22.80 -9.32 6.53
N VAL A 398 -22.89 -8.71 5.36
CA VAL A 398 -23.06 -7.27 5.19
C VAL A 398 -24.42 -6.89 5.81
N THR A 399 -24.65 -7.23 7.06
CA THR A 399 -25.74 -6.71 7.81
C THR A 399 -25.20 -5.50 8.55
N GLN A 400 -25.72 -4.35 8.20
CA GLN A 400 -25.80 -3.17 9.04
C GLN A 400 -26.46 -3.55 10.38
N VAL A 401 -25.75 -4.33 11.18
CA VAL A 401 -26.15 -4.58 12.55
C VAL A 401 -25.45 -3.52 13.39
N ARG A 402 -26.25 -2.78 14.14
CA ARG A 402 -25.89 -1.83 15.18
C ARG A 402 -24.46 -1.99 15.68
N ASN A 403 -23.70 -0.95 15.57
CA ASN A 403 -22.30 -0.71 15.93
C ASN A 403 -21.87 -1.29 17.29
N THR A 404 -21.73 -2.58 17.42
CA THR A 404 -21.09 -3.21 18.57
C THR A 404 -19.76 -3.78 18.13
N TYR A 405 -18.77 -2.89 18.02
CA TYR A 405 -17.39 -3.31 17.82
C TYR A 405 -16.82 -3.82 19.14
N ILE A 406 -16.19 -5.00 19.11
CA ILE A 406 -15.73 -5.69 20.31
C ILE A 406 -14.63 -4.88 20.99
N ASN A 407 -13.61 -4.49 20.25
CA ASN A 407 -12.43 -3.84 20.80
C ASN A 407 -12.64 -2.39 21.21
N TYR A 408 -13.72 -1.77 20.77
CA TYR A 408 -14.09 -0.41 21.19
C TYR A 408 -14.35 -0.30 22.69
N ALA A 409 -14.89 -1.34 23.30
CA ALA A 409 -15.30 -1.38 24.69
C ALA A 409 -14.25 -1.97 25.64
N VAL A 410 -13.13 -2.52 25.12
CA VAL A 410 -12.12 -3.13 26.00
C VAL A 410 -11.19 -2.07 26.62
N PRO A 411 -10.54 -2.37 27.75
CA PRO A 411 -9.58 -1.45 28.36
C PRO A 411 -8.49 -1.01 27.38
N ASN A 412 -8.26 0.31 27.30
CA ASN A 412 -7.29 0.94 26.40
C ASN A 412 -7.50 0.65 24.89
N GLY A 413 -8.65 0.09 24.49
CA GLY A 413 -8.95 -0.22 23.09
C GLY A 413 -9.15 1.04 22.24
N LEU A 414 -9.71 2.11 22.80
CA LEU A 414 -9.90 3.39 22.11
C LEU A 414 -8.69 4.31 22.33
N THR A 415 -8.10 4.78 21.26
CA THR A 415 -7.04 5.81 21.27
C THR A 415 -7.64 7.13 20.80
N VAL A 416 -7.42 8.20 21.56
CA VAL A 416 -7.92 9.55 21.25
C VAL A 416 -6.77 10.54 21.34
N VAL A 417 -6.60 11.36 20.32
CA VAL A 417 -5.60 12.43 20.25
C VAL A 417 -6.22 13.72 19.69
N PRO A 418 -5.61 14.90 19.91
CA PRO A 418 -5.97 16.09 19.15
C PRO A 418 -5.85 15.83 17.64
N ALA A 419 -6.79 16.34 16.84
CA ALA A 419 -6.77 16.16 15.38
C ALA A 419 -5.47 16.67 14.73
N GLN A 420 -4.85 17.69 15.34
CA GLN A 420 -3.54 18.19 14.92
C GLN A 420 -2.45 17.11 14.98
N VAL A 421 -2.42 16.31 16.05
CA VAL A 421 -1.46 15.20 16.21
C VAL A 421 -1.61 14.19 15.08
N PHE A 422 -2.85 13.84 14.77
CA PHE A 422 -3.19 12.94 13.67
C PHE A 422 -2.75 13.51 12.31
N LEU A 423 -3.18 14.73 11.99
CA LEU A 423 -2.95 15.37 10.68
C LEU A 423 -1.48 15.69 10.42
N LEU A 424 -0.72 16.03 11.46
CA LEU A 424 0.69 16.38 11.33
C LEU A 424 1.64 15.17 11.52
N GLY A 425 1.10 13.96 11.61
CA GLY A 425 1.89 12.74 11.76
C GLY A 425 2.74 12.72 13.03
N GLN A 426 2.26 13.32 14.13
CA GLN A 426 3.01 13.37 15.38
C GLN A 426 2.90 12.04 16.14
N PRO A 427 3.94 11.66 16.95
CA PRO A 427 3.90 10.45 17.77
C PRO A 427 2.69 10.46 18.72
N THR A 428 1.77 9.52 18.54
CA THR A 428 0.48 9.49 19.23
C THR A 428 0.60 9.22 20.72
N ALA A 429 1.54 8.38 21.15
CA ALA A 429 1.69 7.97 22.54
C ALA A 429 1.89 9.13 23.53
N ARG A 430 2.51 10.23 23.07
CA ARG A 430 2.77 11.43 23.89
C ARG A 430 1.55 12.34 24.03
N HIS A 431 0.54 12.14 23.20
CA HIS A 431 -0.63 13.01 23.07
C HIS A 431 -1.96 12.29 23.32
N THR A 432 -1.91 11.00 23.68
CA THR A 432 -3.10 10.23 24.00
C THR A 432 -3.84 10.85 25.16
N GLN A 433 -5.13 11.12 24.96
CA GLN A 433 -6.02 11.67 25.97
C GLN A 433 -6.77 10.54 26.68
N HIS A 434 -6.88 10.65 28.01
CA HIS A 434 -7.76 9.76 28.75
C HIS A 434 -9.21 10.20 28.53
N VAL A 435 -10.04 9.27 28.07
CA VAL A 435 -11.43 9.54 27.76
C VAL A 435 -12.30 8.62 28.62
N ASP A 436 -13.32 9.20 29.27
CA ASP A 436 -14.35 8.40 29.94
C ASP A 436 -15.12 7.61 28.86
N PRO A 437 -15.12 6.26 28.89
CA PRO A 437 -15.85 5.44 27.93
C PRO A 437 -17.34 5.79 27.84
N ARG A 438 -17.90 6.43 28.90
CA ARG A 438 -19.31 6.87 28.92
C ARG A 438 -19.57 8.02 27.95
N GLN A 439 -18.61 8.90 27.73
CA GLN A 439 -18.72 10.04 26.78
C GLN A 439 -18.77 9.57 25.33
N TRP A 440 -18.17 8.43 25.04
CA TRP A 440 -18.09 7.86 23.69
C TRP A 440 -19.11 6.74 23.45
N ARG A 441 -19.99 6.48 24.43
CA ARG A 441 -20.96 5.37 24.32
C ARG A 441 -21.93 5.52 23.16
N ASN A 442 -22.19 6.76 22.74
CA ASN A 442 -23.07 7.11 21.62
C ASN A 442 -22.28 7.56 20.37
N ALA A 443 -20.96 7.46 20.38
CA ALA A 443 -20.17 7.84 19.22
C ALA A 443 -20.60 7.09 17.96
N ARG A 444 -20.60 7.76 16.83
CA ARG A 444 -20.79 7.14 15.54
C ARG A 444 -19.48 6.44 15.15
N LEU A 445 -19.56 5.15 14.87
CA LEU A 445 -18.40 4.33 14.51
C LEU A 445 -18.36 4.12 13.01
N ASP A 446 -17.21 4.38 12.38
CA ASP A 446 -16.94 4.12 10.97
C ASP A 446 -15.73 3.19 10.83
N VAL A 447 -15.80 2.22 9.93
CA VAL A 447 -14.72 1.28 9.66
C VAL A 447 -13.84 1.71 8.49
N GLY A 448 -14.03 2.91 7.98
CA GLY A 448 -13.26 3.50 6.91
C GLY A 448 -12.08 4.34 7.41
N ALA A 449 -12.02 5.59 6.98
CA ALA A 449 -11.04 6.56 7.44
C ALA A 449 -11.76 7.84 7.89
N PRO A 450 -11.18 8.61 8.84
CA PRO A 450 -11.69 9.92 9.13
C PRO A 450 -11.61 10.76 7.86
N ARG A 451 -12.65 11.49 7.58
CA ARG A 451 -12.74 12.31 6.35
C ARG A 451 -11.92 13.58 6.48
N LEU A 452 -10.70 13.45 7.00
CA LEU A 452 -9.73 14.52 7.16
C LEU A 452 -8.84 14.58 5.93
N ALA A 453 -8.84 15.71 5.25
CA ALA A 453 -7.92 15.94 4.13
C ALA A 453 -6.48 16.05 4.63
N PRO A 454 -5.51 15.47 3.89
CA PRO A 454 -4.10 15.63 4.25
C PRO A 454 -3.64 17.06 4.07
N VAL A 455 -2.75 17.50 4.94
CA VAL A 455 -1.96 18.74 4.83
C VAL A 455 -0.52 18.42 4.44
N GLY A 456 0.30 19.42 4.13
CA GLY A 456 1.67 19.16 3.66
C GLY A 456 2.50 18.24 4.57
N GLN A 457 2.37 18.36 5.87
CA GLN A 457 3.09 17.51 6.83
C GLN A 457 2.56 16.08 6.93
N SER A 458 1.33 15.83 6.49
CA SER A 458 0.73 14.48 6.52
C SER A 458 1.51 13.45 5.70
N PHE A 459 2.26 13.87 4.68
CA PHE A 459 3.00 12.97 3.78
C PHE A 459 4.35 12.53 4.34
N ALA A 460 4.97 13.35 5.18
CA ALA A 460 6.29 13.13 5.74
C ALA A 460 6.25 12.83 7.25
N GLY A 461 5.12 13.01 7.91
CA GLY A 461 5.02 12.96 9.36
C GLY A 461 5.87 14.04 10.04
N THR A 462 6.38 13.75 11.23
CA THR A 462 7.31 14.64 11.95
C THR A 462 8.75 14.57 11.43
N LEU A 463 9.00 13.79 10.39
CA LEU A 463 10.32 13.68 9.81
C LEU A 463 10.66 14.98 9.12
N HIS A 464 11.65 15.66 9.67
CA HIS A 464 12.14 16.92 9.08
C HIS A 464 12.93 16.64 7.81
N GLY A 465 13.01 17.62 6.93
CA GLY A 465 13.84 17.55 5.74
C GLY A 465 15.24 17.03 6.09
N ALA A 466 15.65 15.95 5.45
CA ALA A 466 16.96 15.36 5.66
C ALA A 466 17.99 16.05 4.76
N PRO A 467 19.18 16.36 5.28
CA PRO A 467 20.24 16.99 4.48
C PRO A 467 20.90 15.99 3.51
N TYR A 468 20.66 14.70 3.69
CA TYR A 468 21.25 13.64 2.89
C TYR A 468 20.36 13.36 1.68
N GLN A 469 20.92 13.55 0.49
CA GLN A 469 20.24 13.27 -0.76
C GLN A 469 21.23 12.80 -1.82
N PRO A 470 20.80 11.99 -2.79
CA PRO A 470 21.69 11.52 -3.84
C PRO A 470 22.22 12.69 -4.68
N PRO A 471 23.39 12.54 -5.30
CA PRO A 471 23.85 13.49 -6.31
C PRO A 471 22.80 13.66 -7.40
N ALA A 472 22.44 14.91 -7.74
CA ALA A 472 21.39 15.20 -8.72
C ALA A 472 21.63 14.50 -10.06
N GLN A 473 22.89 14.37 -10.48
CA GLN A 473 23.28 13.66 -11.70
C GLN A 473 22.92 12.16 -11.63
N ALA A 474 23.05 11.51 -10.46
CA ALA A 474 22.73 10.10 -10.30
C ALA A 474 21.24 9.83 -10.54
N LEU A 475 20.36 10.66 -9.98
CA LEU A 475 18.90 10.51 -10.20
C LEU A 475 18.51 10.74 -11.66
N ALA A 476 19.23 11.62 -12.35
CA ALA A 476 18.98 11.96 -13.75
C ALA A 476 19.54 10.93 -14.75
N HIS A 477 20.29 9.91 -14.31
CA HIS A 477 20.79 8.89 -15.22
C HIS A 477 19.60 8.20 -15.91
N PRO A 478 19.55 8.23 -17.28
CA PRO A 478 18.57 7.43 -18.00
C PRO A 478 18.86 5.96 -17.75
N VAL A 479 17.83 5.14 -17.73
CA VAL A 479 17.96 3.69 -17.56
C VAL A 479 17.32 2.96 -18.73
N ILE A 480 17.73 1.74 -18.96
CA ILE A 480 17.07 0.80 -19.86
C ILE A 480 16.04 0.07 -19.04
N ALA A 481 14.84 -0.08 -19.56
CA ALA A 481 13.72 -0.74 -18.92
C ALA A 481 13.06 -1.73 -19.88
N ILE A 482 12.55 -2.85 -19.35
CA ILE A 482 11.72 -3.81 -20.09
C ILE A 482 10.30 -3.27 -20.16
N HIS A 483 9.81 -2.74 -19.04
CA HIS A 483 8.47 -2.20 -18.92
C HIS A 483 8.50 -0.68 -18.72
N ASN A 484 7.49 0.01 -19.21
CA ASN A 484 7.35 1.43 -18.96
C ASN A 484 7.00 1.66 -17.49
N PRO A 485 7.62 2.66 -16.83
CA PRO A 485 7.25 3.05 -15.48
C PRO A 485 5.79 3.45 -15.39
N VAL A 486 5.17 3.13 -14.26
CA VAL A 486 3.78 3.48 -13.98
C VAL A 486 3.70 4.86 -13.33
N VAL A 487 2.66 5.62 -13.68
CA VAL A 487 2.40 6.91 -13.01
C VAL A 487 2.03 6.66 -11.55
N PRO A 488 2.80 7.18 -10.58
CA PRO A 488 2.51 6.96 -9.18
C PRO A 488 1.13 7.50 -8.77
N ALA A 489 0.42 6.77 -7.93
CA ALA A 489 -0.91 7.14 -7.45
C ALA A 489 -0.96 8.51 -6.76
N ALA A 490 0.15 8.95 -6.18
CA ALA A 490 0.29 10.26 -5.56
C ALA A 490 -0.02 11.43 -6.50
N PHE A 491 0.23 11.30 -7.80
CA PHE A 491 -0.09 12.33 -8.81
C PHE A 491 -1.55 12.34 -9.26
N GLN A 492 -2.33 11.32 -8.87
CA GLN A 492 -3.75 11.17 -9.20
C GLN A 492 -4.58 10.87 -7.95
N ASP A 493 -4.20 11.40 -6.80
CA ASP A 493 -4.83 11.11 -5.52
C ASP A 493 -6.27 11.63 -5.45
N GLN A 494 -7.19 10.78 -5.89
CA GLN A 494 -8.63 11.06 -5.90
C GLN A 494 -9.20 11.11 -4.48
N LEU A 495 -8.61 10.35 -3.54
CA LEU A 495 -9.08 10.32 -2.16
C LEU A 495 -8.76 11.64 -1.45
N ALA A 496 -7.53 12.16 -1.61
CA ALA A 496 -7.18 13.48 -1.10
C ALA A 496 -8.07 14.57 -1.67
N ARG A 497 -8.39 14.51 -2.98
CA ARG A 497 -9.32 15.45 -3.62
C ARG A 497 -10.72 15.38 -3.01
N GLN A 498 -11.23 14.17 -2.79
CA GLN A 498 -12.56 13.97 -2.20
C GLN A 498 -12.63 14.53 -0.79
N PHE A 499 -11.57 14.35 0.00
CA PHE A 499 -11.53 14.85 1.37
C PHE A 499 -11.35 16.37 1.40
N ALA A 500 -10.51 16.93 0.52
CA ALA A 500 -10.29 18.37 0.41
C ALA A 500 -11.57 19.17 0.08
N GLN A 501 -12.54 18.57 -0.64
CA GLN A 501 -13.83 19.21 -0.93
C GLN A 501 -14.66 19.51 0.32
N ARG A 502 -14.34 18.90 1.45
CA ARG A 502 -15.03 19.08 2.73
C ARG A 502 -14.41 20.15 3.62
N GLY A 503 -13.31 20.73 3.17
CA GLY A 503 -12.58 21.75 3.90
C GLY A 503 -11.43 21.22 4.75
N SER A 504 -10.81 22.08 5.51
CA SER A 504 -9.68 21.80 6.40
C SER A 504 -10.07 22.03 7.85
N VAL A 505 -9.33 21.39 8.76
CA VAL A 505 -9.43 21.70 10.20
C VAL A 505 -8.81 23.08 10.44
N PRO A 506 -9.53 24.04 11.04
CA PRO A 506 -9.03 25.38 11.28
C PRO A 506 -7.69 25.38 12.03
N GLY A 507 -6.75 26.22 11.59
CA GLY A 507 -5.46 26.41 12.24
C GLY A 507 -4.38 25.35 11.96
N ILE A 508 -4.69 24.28 11.19
CA ILE A 508 -3.74 23.17 10.95
C ILE A 508 -3.08 23.28 9.56
N GLY A 509 -3.68 23.97 8.63
CA GLY A 509 -3.16 24.17 7.27
C GLY A 509 -4.19 23.89 6.19
N ALA A 510 -3.87 24.30 4.96
CA ALA A 510 -4.74 24.01 3.81
C ALA A 510 -4.58 22.55 3.37
N PRO A 511 -5.66 21.91 2.90
CA PRO A 511 -5.58 20.60 2.28
C PRO A 511 -4.62 20.59 1.10
N VAL A 512 -3.81 19.54 1.00
CA VAL A 512 -2.90 19.34 -0.14
C VAL A 512 -3.50 18.30 -1.08
N VAL A 513 -3.75 18.74 -2.31
CA VAL A 513 -4.19 17.88 -3.41
C VAL A 513 -3.16 17.98 -4.51
N ARG A 514 -2.48 16.88 -4.81
CA ARG A 514 -1.49 16.84 -5.88
C ARG A 514 -2.17 16.57 -7.22
N VAL A 515 -1.86 17.40 -8.20
CA VAL A 515 -2.41 17.32 -9.57
C VAL A 515 -1.29 17.44 -10.60
N ASP A 516 -0.03 17.34 -10.16
CA ASP A 516 1.11 17.62 -11.01
C ASP A 516 1.37 16.50 -12.03
N THR A 517 1.86 16.90 -13.19
CA THR A 517 2.38 15.96 -14.17
C THR A 517 3.59 15.25 -13.55
N PRO A 518 3.63 13.92 -13.51
CA PRO A 518 4.80 13.23 -13.00
C PRO A 518 6.04 13.65 -13.78
N PRO A 519 7.20 13.77 -13.13
CA PRO A 519 8.44 14.05 -13.85
C PRO A 519 8.61 12.98 -14.92
N SER A 520 8.93 13.39 -16.14
CA SER A 520 9.25 12.47 -17.23
C SER A 520 10.42 11.61 -16.78
N LEU A 521 10.14 10.35 -16.45
CA LEU A 521 11.18 9.35 -16.29
C LEU A 521 11.76 9.17 -17.68
N ALA A 522 12.97 9.70 -17.93
CA ALA A 522 13.65 9.58 -19.20
C ALA A 522 14.03 8.10 -19.39
N THR A 523 13.10 7.32 -19.90
CA THR A 523 13.34 5.98 -20.43
C THR A 523 13.60 6.15 -21.93
N ARG A 524 14.66 5.55 -22.42
CA ARG A 524 14.79 5.35 -23.86
C ARG A 524 13.94 4.15 -24.25
N PRO A 525 13.22 4.26 -25.40
CA PRO A 525 12.45 3.14 -25.94
C PRO A 525 13.34 1.98 -26.35
#